data_af83149dd29a9077c1845c08651090fb
#
_entry.id   af83149dd29a9077c1845c08651090fb
#
_cell.length_a   1.000
_cell.length_b   1.000
_cell.length_c   1.000
_cell.angle_alpha   90.00
_cell.angle_beta   90.00
_cell.angle_gamma   90.00
#
_symmetry.space_group_name_H-M   'P 1'
#
loop_
_entity.id
_entity.type
_entity.pdbx_description
1 polymer ?
#
loop_
_entity_poly.entity_id
_entity_poly.type
_entity_poly.pdbx_seq_one_letter_code
_entity_poly.pdbx_strand_id
1 'polypeptide(L)'
;MSTNTMSKPTETSSKKLFTKEWLIEQKSLIALLFLIVVVSFLNPNFFTVDNILNILRQTSVNAIIAVGMTLVILTAGIDLSVGSVLALCGAFAASLIAMEVPVLIAVPTALLAGAALGAISGIIIAKGKVQAFIATLVTMTLLRGVTMVYTDGRPISTGFTDTADAFAWFGTGYALGI
;
A
#
# COMPACT_ATOMS: atom_id res chain seq x y z
N MET A 1 38.76 -52.99 -9.16
CA MET A 1 38.84 -52.27 -7.88
C MET A 1 37.62 -51.41 -7.76
N SER A 2 36.60 -51.92 -7.06
CA SER A 2 35.23 -51.37 -7.02
C SER A 2 35.10 -50.54 -5.78
N THR A 3 34.97 -49.21 -5.90
CA THR A 3 34.74 -48.29 -4.79
C THR A 3 33.25 -48.16 -4.55
N ASN A 4 32.80 -48.76 -3.48
CA ASN A 4 31.44 -48.75 -2.95
C ASN A 4 31.21 -47.41 -2.23
N THR A 5 30.54 -46.45 -2.88
CA THR A 5 30.06 -45.23 -2.23
C THR A 5 28.76 -45.52 -1.48
N MET A 6 28.88 -45.73 -0.20
CA MET A 6 27.77 -45.78 0.74
C MET A 6 27.06 -44.41 0.74
N SER A 7 25.84 -44.36 0.23
CA SER A 7 24.92 -43.25 0.41
C SER A 7 24.51 -43.15 1.90
N LYS A 8 24.87 -42.02 2.52
CA LYS A 8 24.43 -41.67 3.87
C LYS A 8 22.89 -41.52 3.88
N PRO A 9 22.18 -42.09 4.82
CA PRO A 9 20.75 -41.89 4.95
C PRO A 9 20.48 -40.42 5.29
N THR A 10 19.61 -39.77 4.52
CA THR A 10 19.05 -38.46 4.85
C THR A 10 18.18 -38.63 6.09
N GLU A 11 18.70 -38.22 7.24
CA GLU A 11 17.88 -38.06 8.44
C GLU A 11 16.81 -37.01 8.17
N THR A 12 15.58 -37.45 8.01
CA THR A 12 14.38 -36.62 8.10
C THR A 12 14.26 -36.14 9.54
N SER A 13 14.92 -35.03 9.84
CA SER A 13 14.75 -34.32 11.11
C SER A 13 13.28 -33.89 11.24
N SER A 14 12.54 -34.63 12.04
CA SER A 14 11.25 -34.23 12.56
C SER A 14 11.42 -32.90 13.31
N LYS A 15 11.17 -31.77 12.64
CA LYS A 15 11.19 -30.45 13.27
C LYS A 15 10.15 -30.44 14.37
N LYS A 16 10.59 -30.52 15.62
CA LYS A 16 9.72 -30.27 16.77
C LYS A 16 9.20 -28.85 16.66
N LEU A 17 7.89 -28.69 16.52
CA LEU A 17 7.17 -27.44 16.25
C LEU A 17 7.38 -26.32 17.31
N PHE A 18 8.07 -26.61 18.43
CA PHE A 18 8.35 -25.67 19.52
C PHE A 18 9.78 -25.84 20.04
N THR A 19 10.78 -25.67 19.18
CA THR A 19 12.18 -25.55 19.63
C THR A 19 12.50 -24.10 19.96
N LYS A 20 13.47 -23.89 20.85
CA LYS A 20 13.99 -22.55 21.21
C LYS A 20 14.43 -21.76 19.96
N GLU A 21 14.96 -22.46 18.96
CA GLU A 21 15.36 -21.90 17.68
C GLU A 21 14.16 -21.39 16.88
N TRP A 22 13.06 -22.16 16.81
CA TRP A 22 11.81 -21.74 16.17
C TRP A 22 11.21 -20.48 16.85
N LEU A 23 11.24 -20.40 18.18
CA LEU A 23 10.77 -19.22 18.92
C LEU A 23 11.62 -17.99 18.60
N ILE A 24 12.93 -18.14 18.41
CA ILE A 24 13.82 -17.04 18.05
C ILE A 24 13.58 -16.60 16.60
N GLU A 25 13.31 -17.52 15.69
CA GLU A 25 12.97 -17.19 14.30
C GLU A 25 11.63 -16.46 14.20
N GLN A 26 10.63 -16.83 15.02
CA GLN A 26 9.29 -16.26 15.01
C GLN A 26 9.08 -15.12 16.03
N LYS A 27 10.15 -14.53 16.57
CA LYS A 27 10.06 -13.46 17.58
C LYS A 27 9.16 -12.30 17.20
N SER A 28 9.16 -11.90 15.91
CA SER A 28 8.32 -10.80 15.42
C SER A 28 6.84 -11.16 15.41
N LEU A 29 6.51 -12.40 15.02
CA LEU A 29 5.14 -12.91 15.05
C LEU A 29 4.63 -13.04 16.49
N ILE A 30 5.47 -13.57 17.39
CA ILE A 30 5.13 -13.71 18.81
C ILE A 30 4.91 -12.33 19.45
N ALA A 31 5.77 -11.35 19.14
CA ALA A 31 5.62 -9.99 19.63
C ALA A 31 4.32 -9.33 19.10
N LEU A 32 3.97 -9.56 17.83
CA LEU A 32 2.72 -9.09 17.26
C LEU A 32 1.51 -9.71 17.95
N LEU A 33 1.49 -11.03 18.13
CA LEU A 33 0.39 -11.72 18.80
C LEU A 33 0.25 -11.26 20.26
N PHE A 34 1.37 -11.09 20.98
CA PHE A 34 1.38 -10.54 22.32
C PHE A 34 0.77 -9.14 22.36
N LEU A 35 1.16 -8.26 21.42
CA LEU A 35 0.62 -6.91 21.31
C LEU A 35 -0.90 -6.92 21.05
N ILE A 36 -1.37 -7.79 20.16
CA ILE A 36 -2.81 -7.95 19.87
C ILE A 36 -3.57 -8.34 21.14
N VAL A 37 -3.05 -9.30 21.90
CA VAL A 37 -3.65 -9.74 23.17
C VAL A 37 -3.69 -8.59 24.16
N VAL A 38 -2.58 -7.87 24.36
CA VAL A 38 -2.52 -6.71 25.28
C VAL A 38 -3.54 -5.64 24.89
N VAL A 39 -3.58 -5.24 23.61
CA VAL A 39 -4.52 -4.21 23.15
C VAL A 39 -5.97 -4.66 23.26
N SER A 40 -6.23 -5.95 23.03
CA SER A 40 -7.57 -6.53 23.22
C SER A 40 -8.08 -6.42 24.66
N PHE A 41 -7.21 -6.56 25.66
CA PHE A 41 -7.58 -6.36 27.06
C PHE A 41 -7.73 -4.88 27.43
N LEU A 42 -6.96 -3.98 26.81
CA LEU A 42 -6.99 -2.55 27.09
C LEU A 42 -8.18 -1.84 26.43
N ASN A 43 -8.66 -2.35 25.27
CA ASN A 43 -9.75 -1.73 24.53
C ASN A 43 -10.84 -2.76 24.19
N PRO A 44 -12.01 -2.69 24.87
CA PRO A 44 -13.12 -3.62 24.63
C PRO A 44 -13.66 -3.55 23.20
N ASN A 45 -13.45 -2.42 22.49
CA ASN A 45 -13.90 -2.25 21.10
C ASN A 45 -12.93 -2.84 20.07
N PHE A 46 -11.78 -3.41 20.49
CA PHE A 46 -10.74 -3.87 19.57
C PHE A 46 -11.27 -4.95 18.61
N PHE A 47 -12.05 -5.92 19.07
CA PHE A 47 -12.64 -6.99 18.28
C PHE A 47 -14.09 -6.71 17.82
N THR A 48 -14.55 -5.47 17.87
CA THR A 48 -15.86 -5.15 17.28
C THR A 48 -15.81 -5.27 15.76
N VAL A 49 -16.93 -5.65 15.15
CA VAL A 49 -17.05 -5.76 13.69
C VAL A 49 -16.68 -4.45 13.01
N ASP A 50 -17.12 -3.32 13.55
CA ASP A 50 -16.82 -1.99 13.00
C ASP A 50 -15.30 -1.70 12.99
N ASN A 51 -14.59 -2.04 14.06
CA ASN A 51 -13.16 -1.84 14.13
C ASN A 51 -12.40 -2.77 13.16
N ILE A 52 -12.82 -4.02 13.05
CA ILE A 52 -12.23 -4.98 12.09
C ILE A 52 -12.44 -4.49 10.66
N LEU A 53 -13.66 -4.02 10.32
CA LEU A 53 -13.94 -3.46 8.99
C LEU A 53 -13.12 -2.21 8.72
N ASN A 54 -12.93 -1.34 9.72
CA ASN A 54 -12.05 -0.17 9.59
C ASN A 54 -10.59 -0.56 9.35
N ILE A 55 -10.07 -1.56 10.05
CA ILE A 55 -8.72 -2.08 9.84
C ILE A 55 -8.58 -2.64 8.42
N LEU A 56 -9.54 -3.45 7.97
CA LEU A 56 -9.55 -3.99 6.61
C LEU A 56 -9.60 -2.90 5.55
N ARG A 57 -10.42 -1.87 5.75
CA ARG A 57 -10.53 -0.71 4.87
C ARG A 57 -9.20 0.06 4.76
N GLN A 58 -8.56 0.35 5.88
CA GLN A 58 -7.26 1.02 5.90
C GLN A 58 -6.15 0.16 5.27
N THR A 59 -6.20 -1.15 5.50
CA THR A 59 -5.22 -2.10 4.96
C THR A 59 -5.41 -2.31 3.46
N SER A 60 -6.63 -2.18 2.92
CA SER A 60 -6.92 -2.39 1.50
C SER A 60 -6.14 -1.44 0.60
N VAL A 61 -5.99 -0.18 1.00
CA VAL A 61 -5.19 0.81 0.26
C VAL A 61 -3.72 0.36 0.18
N ASN A 62 -3.15 -0.04 1.32
CA ASN A 62 -1.78 -0.54 1.37
C ASN A 62 -1.62 -1.86 0.58
N ALA A 63 -2.63 -2.71 0.56
CA ALA A 63 -2.62 -3.95 -0.21
C ALA A 63 -2.57 -3.68 -1.72
N ILE A 64 -3.35 -2.72 -2.22
CA ILE A 64 -3.32 -2.30 -3.64
C ILE A 64 -1.94 -1.74 -4.00
N ILE A 65 -1.38 -0.88 -3.14
CA ILE A 65 -0.03 -0.34 -3.31
C ILE A 65 1.01 -1.48 -3.33
N ALA A 66 0.90 -2.45 -2.43
CA ALA A 66 1.81 -3.58 -2.33
C ALA A 66 1.82 -4.45 -3.60
N VAL A 67 0.66 -4.65 -4.24
CA VAL A 67 0.57 -5.35 -5.54
C VAL A 67 1.34 -4.59 -6.61
N GLY A 68 1.15 -3.26 -6.71
CA GLY A 68 1.91 -2.41 -7.64
C GLY A 68 3.42 -2.45 -7.37
N MET A 69 3.81 -2.34 -6.09
CA MET A 69 5.22 -2.41 -5.68
C MET A 69 5.85 -3.77 -5.99
N THR A 70 5.08 -4.86 -5.90
CA THR A 70 5.58 -6.19 -6.27
C THR A 70 6.01 -6.23 -7.73
N LEU A 71 5.24 -5.62 -8.64
CA LEU A 71 5.62 -5.53 -10.06
C LEU A 71 6.91 -4.73 -10.25
N VAL A 72 7.08 -3.64 -9.52
CA VAL A 72 8.31 -2.83 -9.56
C VAL A 72 9.51 -3.63 -9.06
N ILE A 73 9.37 -4.34 -7.95
CA ILE A 73 10.43 -5.17 -7.35
C ILE A 73 10.81 -6.32 -8.30
N LEU A 74 9.85 -6.95 -8.98
CA LEU A 74 10.11 -8.00 -9.97
C LEU A 74 10.98 -7.51 -11.14
N THR A 75 10.94 -6.21 -11.45
CA THR A 75 11.84 -5.58 -12.43
C THR A 75 13.16 -5.08 -11.83
N ALA A 76 13.51 -5.52 -10.62
CA ALA A 76 14.67 -5.07 -9.85
C ALA A 76 14.70 -3.55 -9.60
N GLY A 77 13.53 -2.90 -9.60
CA GLY A 77 13.34 -1.49 -9.29
C GLY A 77 12.95 -1.25 -7.84
N ILE A 78 13.09 0.02 -7.42
CA ILE A 78 12.51 0.53 -6.18
C ILE A 78 11.79 1.82 -6.54
N ASP A 79 10.51 1.93 -6.19
CA ASP A 79 9.72 3.15 -6.40
C ASP A 79 9.40 3.81 -5.06
N LEU A 80 10.09 4.93 -4.79
CA LEU A 80 9.85 5.76 -3.60
C LEU A 80 8.75 6.80 -3.83
N SER A 81 8.34 7.02 -5.09
CA SER A 81 7.40 8.07 -5.46
C SER A 81 5.93 7.73 -5.23
N VAL A 82 5.61 6.45 -4.98
CA VAL A 82 4.24 5.93 -4.89
C VAL A 82 3.35 6.74 -3.94
N GLY A 83 3.87 7.13 -2.76
CA GLY A 83 3.12 7.92 -1.78
C GLY A 83 2.83 9.36 -2.25
N SER A 84 3.77 9.98 -2.95
CA SER A 84 3.59 11.35 -3.48
C SER A 84 2.70 11.38 -4.73
N VAL A 85 2.76 10.34 -5.57
CA VAL A 85 1.80 10.14 -6.67
C VAL A 85 0.40 9.97 -6.11
N LEU A 86 0.22 9.12 -5.09
CA LEU A 86 -1.07 8.93 -4.43
C LEU A 86 -1.61 10.23 -3.84
N ALA A 87 -0.76 11.02 -3.16
CA ALA A 87 -1.16 12.30 -2.57
C ALA A 87 -1.61 13.31 -3.63
N LEU A 88 -0.85 13.47 -4.72
CA LEU A 88 -1.20 14.40 -5.80
C LEU A 88 -2.47 13.97 -6.53
N CYS A 89 -2.59 12.70 -6.88
CA CYS A 89 -3.77 12.17 -7.58
C CYS A 89 -5.02 12.21 -6.69
N GLY A 90 -4.87 11.96 -5.39
CA GLY A 90 -5.95 12.10 -4.41
C GLY A 90 -6.41 13.55 -4.26
N ALA A 91 -5.47 14.50 -4.16
CA ALA A 91 -5.79 15.93 -4.15
C ALA A 91 -6.47 16.39 -5.45
N PHE A 92 -6.01 15.89 -6.59
CA PHE A 92 -6.62 16.18 -7.90
C PHE A 92 -8.03 15.61 -7.99
N ALA A 93 -8.26 14.36 -7.58
CA ALA A 93 -9.60 13.78 -7.50
C ALA A 93 -10.53 14.58 -6.59
N ALA A 94 -10.06 14.95 -5.40
CA ALA A 94 -10.83 15.76 -4.45
C ALA A 94 -11.19 17.13 -5.03
N SER A 95 -10.29 17.77 -5.78
CA SER A 95 -10.58 19.04 -6.47
C SER A 95 -11.67 18.88 -7.52
N LEU A 96 -11.63 17.81 -8.32
CA LEU A 96 -12.66 17.55 -9.33
C LEU A 96 -14.03 17.31 -8.67
N ILE A 97 -14.07 16.57 -7.56
CA ILE A 97 -15.30 16.36 -6.79
C ILE A 97 -15.81 17.67 -6.18
N ALA A 98 -14.92 18.52 -5.66
CA ALA A 98 -15.28 19.85 -5.14
C ALA A 98 -15.87 20.77 -6.24
N MET A 99 -15.50 20.55 -7.50
CA MET A 99 -16.06 21.22 -8.69
C MET A 99 -17.33 20.54 -9.22
N GLU A 100 -17.90 19.60 -8.46
CA GLU A 100 -19.10 18.83 -8.83
C GLU A 100 -18.95 17.97 -10.09
N VAL A 101 -17.71 17.64 -10.50
CA VAL A 101 -17.47 16.72 -11.62
C VAL A 101 -17.94 15.32 -11.21
N PRO A 102 -18.75 14.64 -12.04
CA PRO A 102 -19.25 13.30 -11.72
C PRO A 102 -18.13 12.32 -11.35
N VAL A 103 -18.35 11.49 -10.32
CA VAL A 103 -17.36 10.51 -9.80
C VAL A 103 -16.83 9.61 -10.90
N LEU A 104 -17.70 9.20 -11.85
CA LEU A 104 -17.33 8.38 -13.02
C LEU A 104 -16.32 9.06 -13.96
N ILE A 105 -16.14 10.35 -13.88
CA ILE A 105 -15.15 11.12 -14.65
C ILE A 105 -13.97 11.47 -13.75
N ALA A 106 -14.21 11.94 -12.54
CA ALA A 106 -13.18 12.39 -11.61
C ALA A 106 -12.18 11.26 -11.25
N VAL A 107 -12.69 10.08 -10.90
CA VAL A 107 -11.85 8.93 -10.49
C VAL A 107 -10.99 8.41 -11.65
N PRO A 108 -11.54 8.08 -12.83
CA PRO A 108 -10.69 7.65 -13.96
C PRO A 108 -9.67 8.71 -14.38
N THR A 109 -10.02 9.99 -14.33
CA THR A 109 -9.10 11.07 -14.68
C THR A 109 -7.92 11.15 -13.71
N ALA A 110 -8.16 11.00 -12.41
CA ALA A 110 -7.11 10.93 -11.41
C ALA A 110 -6.23 9.68 -11.56
N LEU A 111 -6.81 8.52 -11.89
CA LEU A 111 -6.08 7.30 -12.20
C LEU A 111 -5.19 7.45 -13.43
N LEU A 112 -5.70 8.07 -14.49
CA LEU A 112 -4.92 8.36 -15.70
C LEU A 112 -3.77 9.33 -15.41
N ALA A 113 -3.98 10.35 -14.57
CA ALA A 113 -2.92 11.24 -14.14
C ALA A 113 -1.82 10.46 -13.38
N GLY A 114 -2.19 9.58 -12.47
CA GLY A 114 -1.23 8.70 -11.77
C GLY A 114 -0.47 7.78 -12.71
N ALA A 115 -1.16 7.17 -13.67
CA ALA A 115 -0.55 6.32 -14.70
C ALA A 115 0.44 7.12 -15.57
N ALA A 116 0.09 8.35 -15.96
CA ALA A 116 0.97 9.23 -16.72
C ALA A 116 2.23 9.61 -15.95
N LEU A 117 2.10 9.96 -14.67
CA LEU A 117 3.25 10.25 -13.78
C LEU A 117 4.16 9.03 -13.64
N GLY A 118 3.59 7.86 -13.41
CA GLY A 118 4.33 6.59 -13.36
C GLY A 118 5.03 6.26 -14.69
N ALA A 119 4.35 6.48 -15.82
CA ALA A 119 4.93 6.28 -17.15
C ALA A 119 6.12 7.21 -17.41
N ILE A 120 6.04 8.48 -17.01
CA ILE A 120 7.14 9.44 -17.12
C ILE A 120 8.35 8.94 -16.32
N SER A 121 8.15 8.56 -15.07
CA SER A 121 9.22 7.99 -14.22
C SER A 121 9.80 6.72 -14.84
N GLY A 122 8.96 5.82 -15.34
CA GLY A 122 9.38 4.59 -16.00
C GLY A 122 10.19 4.84 -17.28
N ILE A 123 9.83 5.85 -18.09
CA ILE A 123 10.58 6.24 -19.29
C ILE A 123 11.97 6.79 -18.90
N ILE A 124 12.04 7.63 -17.87
CA ILE A 124 13.31 8.19 -17.37
C ILE A 124 14.24 7.05 -16.92
N ILE A 125 13.72 6.06 -16.20
CA ILE A 125 14.48 4.90 -15.74
C ILE A 125 14.92 4.03 -16.92
N ALA A 126 13.97 3.63 -17.77
CA ALA A 126 14.23 2.64 -18.82
C ALA A 126 15.05 3.20 -19.98
N LYS A 127 14.71 4.40 -20.49
CA LYS A 127 15.40 5.04 -21.63
C LYS A 127 16.54 5.94 -21.19
N GLY A 128 16.36 6.65 -20.07
CA GLY A 128 17.40 7.52 -19.52
C GLY A 128 18.51 6.74 -18.81
N LYS A 129 18.33 5.43 -18.56
CA LYS A 129 19.26 4.56 -17.84
C LYS A 129 19.63 5.11 -16.46
N VAL A 130 18.73 5.87 -15.86
CA VAL A 130 18.87 6.42 -14.51
C VAL A 130 18.51 5.32 -13.51
N GLN A 131 19.26 5.19 -12.45
CA GLN A 131 18.95 4.24 -11.39
C GLN A 131 17.57 4.53 -10.80
N ALA A 132 16.71 3.50 -10.68
CA ALA A 132 15.32 3.62 -10.25
C ALA A 132 15.19 4.36 -8.90
N PHE A 133 16.04 4.03 -7.93
CA PHE A 133 16.08 4.69 -6.63
C PHE A 133 16.25 6.22 -6.73
N ILE A 134 17.21 6.68 -7.54
CA ILE A 134 17.50 8.11 -7.71
C ILE A 134 16.35 8.80 -8.45
N ALA A 135 15.86 8.22 -9.55
CA ALA A 135 14.77 8.79 -10.33
C ALA A 135 13.51 8.93 -9.48
N THR A 136 13.13 7.89 -8.75
CA THR A 136 11.91 7.91 -7.93
C THR A 136 12.05 8.79 -6.68
N LEU A 137 13.24 8.94 -6.11
CA LEU A 137 13.49 9.89 -5.02
C LEU A 137 13.28 11.34 -5.49
N VAL A 138 13.80 11.68 -6.68
CA VAL A 138 13.57 13.00 -7.30
C VAL A 138 12.10 13.21 -7.60
N THR A 139 11.44 12.23 -8.21
CA THR A 139 10.00 12.28 -8.48
C THR A 139 9.19 12.46 -7.19
N MET A 140 9.52 11.73 -6.13
CA MET A 140 8.87 11.86 -4.84
C MET A 140 8.95 13.29 -4.29
N THR A 141 10.14 13.89 -4.27
CA THR A 141 10.33 15.24 -3.74
C THR A 141 9.67 16.30 -4.61
N LEU A 142 9.75 16.15 -5.93
CA LEU A 142 9.10 17.03 -6.90
C LEU A 142 7.57 17.01 -6.72
N LEU A 143 6.96 15.82 -6.75
CA LEU A 143 5.51 15.67 -6.63
C LEU A 143 4.99 16.11 -5.26
N ARG A 144 5.78 15.90 -4.19
CA ARG A 144 5.44 16.43 -2.86
C ARG A 144 5.40 17.96 -2.86
N GLY A 145 6.38 18.60 -3.49
CA GLY A 145 6.39 20.06 -3.68
C GLY A 145 5.21 20.55 -4.51
N VAL A 146 4.93 19.88 -5.64
CA VAL A 146 3.77 20.19 -6.50
C VAL A 146 2.45 20.04 -5.71
N THR A 147 2.30 18.98 -4.94
CA THR A 147 1.10 18.77 -4.11
C THR A 147 0.94 19.91 -3.10
N MET A 148 2.00 20.30 -2.40
CA MET A 148 1.96 21.39 -1.41
C MET A 148 1.56 22.73 -2.04
N VAL A 149 2.11 23.04 -3.22
CA VAL A 149 1.75 24.27 -3.95
C VAL A 149 0.30 24.19 -4.46
N TYR A 150 -0.10 23.04 -5.01
CA TYR A 150 -1.44 22.83 -5.55
C TYR A 150 -2.55 22.94 -4.49
N THR A 151 -2.26 22.47 -3.28
CA THR A 151 -3.23 22.46 -2.16
C THR A 151 -3.09 23.63 -1.19
N ASP A 152 -2.15 24.56 -1.42
CA ASP A 152 -1.75 25.58 -0.45
C ASP A 152 -1.40 25.00 0.92
N GLY A 153 -0.87 23.76 0.94
CA GLY A 153 -0.53 23.03 2.14
C GLY A 153 -1.73 22.61 3.01
N ARG A 154 -2.94 22.62 2.46
CA ARG A 154 -4.19 22.31 3.18
C ARG A 154 -4.89 21.11 2.56
N PRO A 155 -5.66 20.34 3.36
CA PRO A 155 -6.54 19.32 2.80
C PRO A 155 -7.60 19.96 1.90
N ILE A 156 -7.88 19.34 0.75
CA ILE A 156 -8.95 19.77 -0.13
C ILE A 156 -10.26 19.22 0.40
N SER A 157 -11.22 20.12 0.68
CA SER A 157 -12.58 19.73 1.05
C SER A 157 -13.39 19.41 -0.19
N THR A 158 -14.04 18.26 -0.22
CA THR A 158 -14.96 17.87 -1.31
C THR A 158 -16.33 18.53 -1.20
N GLY A 159 -16.62 19.24 -0.10
CA GLY A 159 -17.92 19.86 0.16
C GLY A 159 -18.97 18.85 0.66
N PHE A 160 -20.25 19.29 0.64
CA PHE A 160 -21.41 18.50 1.04
C PHE A 160 -22.41 18.45 -0.13
N THR A 161 -21.97 17.90 -1.25
CA THR A 161 -22.74 17.78 -2.49
C THR A 161 -23.06 16.31 -2.76
N ASP A 162 -24.07 16.04 -3.59
CA ASP A 162 -24.42 14.66 -3.99
C ASP A 162 -23.21 13.95 -4.63
N THR A 163 -22.35 14.69 -5.32
CA THR A 163 -21.11 14.16 -5.91
C THR A 163 -20.10 13.78 -4.82
N ALA A 164 -19.98 14.59 -3.77
CA ALA A 164 -19.12 14.29 -2.62
C ALA A 164 -19.62 13.05 -1.86
N ASP A 165 -20.92 12.93 -1.66
CA ASP A 165 -21.54 11.77 -1.01
C ASP A 165 -21.37 10.50 -1.86
N ALA A 166 -21.55 10.59 -3.17
CA ALA A 166 -21.30 9.49 -4.09
C ALA A 166 -19.82 9.06 -4.07
N PHE A 167 -18.88 10.00 -3.98
CA PHE A 167 -17.46 9.71 -3.84
C PHE A 167 -17.14 9.08 -2.47
N ALA A 168 -17.68 9.61 -1.40
CA ALA A 168 -17.50 9.10 -0.04
C ALA A 168 -18.01 7.66 0.09
N TRP A 169 -19.09 7.30 -0.64
CA TRP A 169 -19.64 5.94 -0.61
C TRP A 169 -18.61 4.88 -1.04
N PHE A 170 -17.71 5.15 -1.98
CA PHE A 170 -16.65 4.21 -2.36
C PHE A 170 -15.66 3.91 -1.22
N GLY A 171 -15.48 4.84 -0.29
CA GLY A 171 -14.56 4.67 0.84
C GLY A 171 -15.26 4.28 2.15
N THR A 172 -16.52 4.67 2.32
CA THR A 172 -17.27 4.53 3.58
C THR A 172 -18.60 3.82 3.43
N GLY A 173 -19.06 3.57 2.19
CA GLY A 173 -20.34 2.94 1.92
C GLY A 173 -20.35 1.48 2.34
N TYR A 174 -21.51 1.06 2.84
CA TYR A 174 -21.78 -0.33 3.16
C TYR A 174 -22.41 -1.01 1.94
N ALA A 175 -21.74 -1.99 1.39
CA ALA A 175 -22.31 -2.85 0.37
C ALA A 175 -22.99 -4.04 1.07
N LEU A 176 -24.22 -4.38 0.67
CA LEU A 176 -25.00 -5.49 1.22
C LEU A 176 -25.42 -5.34 2.69
N GLY A 177 -25.43 -4.11 3.25
CA GLY A 177 -25.83 -3.87 4.63
C GLY A 177 -24.80 -4.29 5.69
N ILE A 178 -23.56 -4.52 5.24
CA ILE A 178 -22.41 -4.82 6.10
C ILE A 178 -21.42 -3.66 6.03
#